data_4e9a84664d550befe8ee5e917c2235ff
#
_entry.id   4e9a84664d550befe8ee5e917c2235ff
#
_cell.length_a   1.000
_cell.length_b   1.000
_cell.length_c   1.000
_cell.angle_alpha   90.00
_cell.angle_beta   90.00
_cell.angle_gamma   90.00
#
_symmetry.space_group_name_H-M   'P 1'
#
loop_
_entity.id
_entity.type
_entity.pdbx_description
1 polymer ?
#
loop_
_entity_poly.entity_id
_entity_poly.type
_entity_poly.pdbx_seq_one_letter_code
_entity_poly.pdbx_strand_id
1 'polypeptide(L)'
;MVQNDCETATGVHINGELVVWDKDRLAFEHLQGRLNRRAASAARLAREWPAHFVAFDLIRRATDLTGHPYTQRREALETLFTERGLGPRLALCPSTTDPAVAADWLSWSTAGIEGLVFKRLNQRYLPGQRGWRKYRTRESTEALVGAVAGTRSAPSSLLLGRYDTNGQLMFVGRSTVLSAATSRKVGAQLTPAQEQHPWEGWTFSAGWGSKESLRVTLIEPDLAVEIAPDVSLDQAGRWRHPVRLLRARPDLSPAEVPLHNCDN
;
A
#
# COMPACT_ATOMS: atom_id res chain seq x y z
N MET A 1 5.41 -5.19 -1.75
CA MET A 1 4.97 -6.53 -2.22
C MET A 1 6.10 -7.50 -1.94
N VAL A 2 5.95 -8.37 -0.96
CA VAL A 2 6.91 -9.45 -0.65
C VAL A 2 6.53 -10.60 -1.57
N GLN A 3 7.41 -10.94 -2.51
CA GLN A 3 7.26 -12.15 -3.30
C GLN A 3 7.52 -13.34 -2.40
N ASN A 4 6.51 -14.17 -2.17
CA ASN A 4 6.65 -15.41 -1.43
C ASN A 4 6.67 -16.58 -2.43
N ASP A 5 7.70 -17.39 -2.34
CA ASP A 5 7.79 -18.65 -3.06
C ASP A 5 7.25 -19.74 -2.15
N CYS A 6 6.32 -20.55 -2.65
CA CYS A 6 5.79 -21.71 -1.95
C CYS A 6 6.37 -22.98 -2.58
N GLU A 7 7.25 -23.66 -1.85
CA GLU A 7 7.77 -24.95 -2.25
C GLU A 7 6.94 -26.07 -1.60
N THR A 8 6.41 -26.95 -2.41
CA THR A 8 5.68 -28.12 -1.91
C THR A 8 6.63 -29.32 -1.81
N ALA A 9 6.34 -30.28 -0.93
CA ALA A 9 7.10 -31.55 -0.80
C ALA A 9 7.19 -32.36 -2.10
N THR A 10 6.46 -31.97 -3.14
CA THR A 10 6.41 -32.63 -4.47
C THR A 10 7.27 -31.96 -5.53
N GLY A 11 8.16 -31.04 -5.17
CA GLY A 11 9.04 -30.35 -6.12
C GLY A 11 8.34 -29.33 -7.02
N VAL A 12 7.21 -28.77 -6.57
CA VAL A 12 6.49 -27.69 -7.23
C VAL A 12 6.88 -26.37 -6.56
N HIS A 13 7.28 -25.36 -7.36
CA HIS A 13 7.63 -24.03 -6.89
C HIS A 13 6.74 -23.00 -7.60
N ILE A 14 5.87 -22.36 -6.84
CA ILE A 14 4.90 -21.37 -7.33
C ILE A 14 5.28 -20.00 -6.78
N ASN A 15 5.32 -19.01 -7.65
CA ASN A 15 5.47 -17.61 -7.27
C ASN A 15 4.08 -16.99 -7.09
N GLY A 16 3.85 -16.34 -5.97
CA GLY A 16 2.55 -15.80 -5.61
C GLY A 16 2.61 -14.82 -4.43
N GLU A 17 1.46 -14.48 -3.90
CA GLU A 17 1.32 -13.59 -2.76
C GLU A 17 0.38 -14.19 -1.71
N LEU A 18 0.76 -14.05 -0.44
CA LEU A 18 -0.13 -14.36 0.67
C LEU A 18 -1.03 -13.15 0.94
N VAL A 19 -2.34 -13.40 0.99
CA VAL A 19 -3.36 -12.40 1.29
C VAL A 19 -4.25 -12.87 2.44
N VAL A 20 -4.82 -11.94 3.17
CA VAL A 20 -5.89 -12.20 4.15
C VAL A 20 -7.06 -11.29 3.80
N TRP A 21 -8.26 -11.87 3.84
CA TRP A 21 -9.51 -11.13 3.68
C TRP A 21 -10.08 -10.79 5.05
N ASP A 22 -10.52 -9.55 5.20
CA ASP A 22 -11.35 -9.07 6.29
C ASP A 22 -12.63 -8.51 5.67
N LYS A 23 -13.70 -9.26 5.76
CA LYS A 23 -14.94 -9.02 5.00
C LYS A 23 -14.65 -8.88 3.50
N ASP A 24 -14.82 -7.70 2.93
CA ASP A 24 -14.71 -7.44 1.49
C ASP A 24 -13.39 -6.76 1.09
N ARG A 25 -12.41 -6.64 2.00
CA ARG A 25 -11.12 -6.00 1.73
C ARG A 25 -9.93 -6.92 1.98
N LEU A 26 -8.82 -6.63 1.32
CA LEU A 26 -7.53 -7.24 1.64
C LEU A 26 -6.94 -6.56 2.88
N ALA A 27 -6.66 -7.37 3.92
CA ALA A 27 -6.19 -6.92 5.24
C ALA A 27 -4.75 -7.40 5.49
N PHE A 28 -3.77 -6.71 4.92
CA PHE A 28 -2.36 -7.05 5.06
C PHE A 28 -1.85 -6.96 6.51
N GLU A 29 -2.46 -6.12 7.33
CA GLU A 29 -2.18 -5.96 8.75
C GLU A 29 -2.32 -7.26 9.53
N HIS A 30 -3.25 -8.16 9.15
CA HIS A 30 -3.42 -9.46 9.77
C HIS A 30 -2.26 -10.43 9.48
N LEU A 31 -1.60 -10.30 8.33
CA LEU A 31 -0.35 -11.02 8.06
C LEU A 31 0.80 -10.46 8.88
N GLN A 32 0.95 -9.14 8.91
CA GLN A 32 2.00 -8.49 9.69
C GLN A 32 1.86 -8.74 11.18
N GLY A 33 0.62 -8.79 11.70
CA GLY A 33 0.35 -9.15 13.08
C GLY A 33 0.93 -10.49 13.51
N ARG A 34 1.31 -11.37 12.56
CA ARG A 34 1.95 -12.68 12.82
C ARG A 34 3.47 -12.60 12.88
N LEU A 35 4.08 -11.57 12.28
CA LEU A 35 5.53 -11.41 12.26
C LEU A 35 6.06 -11.13 13.67
N ASN A 36 7.24 -11.67 13.97
CA ASN A 36 7.94 -11.49 15.25
C ASN A 36 7.13 -11.91 16.50
N ARG A 37 6.16 -12.83 16.34
CA ARG A 37 5.36 -13.39 17.42
C ARG A 37 5.82 -14.81 17.80
N ARG A 38 5.52 -15.23 19.04
CA ARG A 38 5.71 -16.62 19.45
C ARG A 38 4.78 -17.53 18.63
N ALA A 39 5.25 -18.75 18.33
CA ALA A 39 4.55 -19.71 17.48
C ALA A 39 3.06 -19.93 17.85
N ALA A 40 2.76 -20.06 19.15
CA ALA A 40 1.38 -20.22 19.62
C ALA A 40 0.47 -19.03 19.29
N SER A 41 0.97 -17.79 19.43
CA SER A 41 0.22 -16.58 19.10
C SER A 41 0.04 -16.43 17.58
N ALA A 42 1.07 -16.75 16.80
CA ALA A 42 0.99 -16.75 15.34
C ALA A 42 -0.02 -17.80 14.84
N ALA A 43 -0.02 -19.01 15.44
CA ALA A 43 -0.96 -20.08 15.09
C ALA A 43 -2.43 -19.71 15.44
N ARG A 44 -2.67 -18.99 16.56
CA ARG A 44 -4.00 -18.48 16.90
C ARG A 44 -4.48 -17.48 15.84
N LEU A 45 -3.66 -16.48 15.50
CA LEU A 45 -3.99 -15.48 14.48
C LEU A 45 -4.19 -16.09 13.10
N ALA A 46 -3.46 -17.17 12.76
CA ALA A 46 -3.64 -17.88 11.51
C ALA A 46 -4.97 -18.67 11.43
N ARG A 47 -5.54 -19.08 12.55
CA ARG A 47 -6.88 -19.68 12.61
C ARG A 47 -7.98 -18.62 12.56
N GLU A 48 -7.77 -17.51 13.25
CA GLU A 48 -8.72 -16.38 13.30
C GLU A 48 -8.84 -15.70 11.94
N TRP A 49 -7.71 -15.47 11.28
CA TRP A 49 -7.60 -14.80 9.99
C TRP A 49 -6.87 -15.69 8.97
N PRO A 50 -7.52 -16.68 8.35
CA PRO A 50 -6.85 -17.58 7.42
C PRO A 50 -6.23 -16.85 6.26
N ALA A 51 -4.98 -17.20 5.91
CA ALA A 51 -4.32 -16.67 4.73
C ALA A 51 -4.70 -17.50 3.49
N HIS A 52 -4.75 -16.80 2.36
CA HIS A 52 -4.89 -17.38 1.02
C HIS A 52 -3.62 -17.08 0.23
N PHE A 53 -3.25 -17.99 -0.65
CA PHE A 53 -2.12 -17.80 -1.55
C PHE A 53 -2.63 -17.57 -2.97
N VAL A 54 -2.33 -16.40 -3.55
CA VAL A 54 -2.71 -16.05 -4.92
C VAL A 54 -1.51 -16.31 -5.82
N ALA A 55 -1.61 -17.35 -6.64
CA ALA A 55 -0.56 -17.81 -7.55
C ALA A 55 -0.56 -17.05 -8.86
N PHE A 56 0.59 -16.59 -9.34
CA PHE A 56 0.69 -15.83 -10.58
C PHE A 56 1.86 -16.24 -11.51
N ASP A 57 2.72 -17.15 -11.11
CA ASP A 57 3.74 -17.77 -11.97
C ASP A 57 4.15 -19.15 -11.45
N LEU A 58 4.59 -20.04 -12.34
CA LEU A 58 5.11 -21.34 -11.98
C LEU A 58 6.58 -21.41 -12.36
N ILE A 59 7.41 -21.63 -11.36
CA ILE A 59 8.87 -21.59 -11.49
C ILE A 59 9.42 -23.01 -11.71
N ARG A 60 8.81 -24.00 -11.05
CA ARG A 60 9.22 -25.41 -11.13
C ARG A 60 8.03 -26.34 -11.01
N ARG A 61 8.00 -27.37 -11.86
CA ARG A 61 7.10 -28.53 -11.77
C ARG A 61 7.87 -29.74 -12.28
N ALA A 62 8.35 -30.58 -11.35
CA ALA A 62 9.33 -31.64 -11.63
C ALA A 62 10.65 -31.13 -12.24
N THR A 63 10.60 -30.27 -13.25
CA THR A 63 11.74 -29.60 -13.91
C THR A 63 11.69 -28.08 -13.69
N ASP A 64 12.82 -27.42 -13.83
CA ASP A 64 12.93 -25.96 -13.81
C ASP A 64 12.25 -25.36 -15.05
N LEU A 65 11.34 -24.41 -14.83
CA LEU A 65 10.60 -23.71 -15.88
C LEU A 65 11.08 -22.28 -16.10
N THR A 66 12.09 -21.79 -15.37
CA THR A 66 12.58 -20.40 -15.46
C THR A 66 13.04 -20.04 -16.87
N GLY A 67 13.61 -21.00 -17.60
CA GLY A 67 14.05 -20.85 -18.98
C GLY A 67 12.91 -20.76 -20.02
N HIS A 68 11.68 -21.12 -19.64
CA HIS A 68 10.54 -21.12 -20.53
C HIS A 68 9.88 -19.75 -20.65
N PRO A 69 9.22 -19.42 -21.79
CA PRO A 69 8.39 -18.23 -21.95
C PRO A 69 7.27 -18.17 -20.89
N TYR A 70 6.84 -16.96 -20.55
CA TYR A 70 5.74 -16.78 -19.58
C TYR A 70 4.46 -17.52 -19.99
N THR A 71 4.13 -17.53 -21.28
CA THR A 71 2.97 -18.28 -21.80
C THR A 71 2.98 -19.74 -21.36
N GLN A 72 4.11 -20.44 -21.53
CA GLN A 72 4.23 -21.85 -21.17
C GLN A 72 4.18 -22.06 -19.64
N ARG A 73 4.81 -21.18 -18.88
CA ARG A 73 4.74 -21.24 -17.41
C ARG A 73 3.33 -20.98 -16.89
N ARG A 74 2.60 -20.05 -17.53
CA ARG A 74 1.21 -19.75 -17.20
C ARG A 74 0.28 -20.93 -17.52
N GLU A 75 0.39 -21.52 -18.70
CA GLU A 75 -0.35 -22.70 -19.09
C GLU A 75 -0.09 -23.89 -18.14
N ALA A 76 1.17 -24.11 -17.78
CA ALA A 76 1.54 -25.14 -16.80
C ALA A 76 0.96 -24.86 -15.40
N LEU A 77 0.86 -23.60 -14.99
CA LEU A 77 0.22 -23.19 -13.73
C LEU A 77 -1.29 -23.46 -13.77
N GLU A 78 -1.98 -23.07 -14.84
CA GLU A 78 -3.41 -23.31 -15.03
C GLU A 78 -3.74 -24.82 -15.05
N THR A 79 -2.93 -25.59 -15.76
CA THR A 79 -3.02 -27.06 -15.77
C THR A 79 -2.86 -27.63 -14.37
N LEU A 80 -1.88 -27.14 -13.59
CA LEU A 80 -1.66 -27.60 -12.22
C LEU A 80 -2.88 -27.35 -11.34
N PHE A 81 -3.52 -26.17 -11.47
CA PHE A 81 -4.74 -25.85 -10.72
C PHE A 81 -5.90 -26.75 -11.09
N THR A 82 -6.09 -27.04 -12.39
CA THR A 82 -7.15 -27.91 -12.90
C THR A 82 -6.96 -29.35 -12.44
N GLU A 83 -5.74 -29.92 -12.58
CA GLU A 83 -5.45 -31.30 -12.25
C GLU A 83 -5.50 -31.63 -10.75
N ARG A 84 -5.09 -30.66 -9.91
CA ARG A 84 -4.94 -30.91 -8.49
C ARG A 84 -6.18 -30.55 -7.68
N GLY A 85 -7.18 -29.87 -8.27
CA GLY A 85 -8.35 -29.38 -7.54
C GLY A 85 -7.93 -28.58 -6.31
N LEU A 86 -6.96 -27.68 -6.46
CA LEU A 86 -6.34 -26.95 -5.36
C LEU A 86 -7.43 -26.21 -4.58
N GLY A 87 -7.44 -26.43 -3.25
CA GLY A 87 -8.53 -26.03 -2.37
C GLY A 87 -8.69 -24.50 -2.24
N PRO A 88 -9.70 -24.05 -1.49
CA PRO A 88 -10.15 -22.64 -1.48
C PRO A 88 -9.11 -21.64 -0.98
N ARG A 89 -8.01 -22.11 -0.40
CA ARG A 89 -6.91 -21.24 0.09
C ARG A 89 -5.82 -20.99 -0.95
N LEU A 90 -5.91 -21.63 -2.12
CA LEU A 90 -5.02 -21.39 -3.24
C LEU A 90 -5.86 -20.87 -4.40
N ALA A 91 -5.61 -19.64 -4.82
CA ALA A 91 -6.31 -18.99 -5.91
C ALA A 91 -5.35 -18.71 -7.07
N LEU A 92 -5.82 -18.89 -8.28
CA LEU A 92 -5.10 -18.48 -9.47
C LEU A 92 -5.35 -16.98 -9.71
N CYS A 93 -4.29 -16.16 -9.76
CA CYS A 93 -4.41 -14.77 -10.14
C CYS A 93 -4.99 -14.65 -11.56
N PRO A 94 -6.05 -13.87 -11.78
CA PRO A 94 -6.61 -13.68 -13.11
C PRO A 94 -5.55 -13.11 -14.07
N SER A 95 -5.65 -13.46 -15.34
CA SER A 95 -4.73 -13.01 -16.39
C SER A 95 -5.52 -12.80 -17.68
N THR A 96 -5.21 -11.74 -18.40
CA THR A 96 -5.82 -11.43 -19.69
C THR A 96 -4.80 -10.80 -20.63
N THR A 97 -5.01 -10.96 -21.95
CA THR A 97 -4.32 -10.22 -23.01
C THR A 97 -5.20 -9.11 -23.61
N ASP A 98 -6.47 -9.03 -23.16
CA ASP A 98 -7.40 -8.02 -23.61
C ASP A 98 -7.26 -6.74 -22.76
N PRO A 99 -6.90 -5.59 -23.39
CA PRO A 99 -6.77 -4.33 -22.68
C PRO A 99 -8.08 -3.82 -22.06
N ALA A 100 -9.24 -4.15 -22.64
CA ALA A 100 -10.54 -3.72 -22.12
C ALA A 100 -10.86 -4.44 -20.80
N VAL A 101 -10.63 -5.75 -20.74
CA VAL A 101 -10.77 -6.53 -19.51
C VAL A 101 -9.77 -6.07 -18.44
N ALA A 102 -8.54 -5.77 -18.83
CA ALA A 102 -7.54 -5.26 -17.91
C ALA A 102 -7.91 -3.87 -17.34
N ALA A 103 -8.51 -3.00 -18.17
CA ALA A 103 -9.01 -1.70 -17.74
C ALA A 103 -10.20 -1.83 -16.77
N ASP A 104 -11.12 -2.77 -17.03
CA ASP A 104 -12.26 -3.06 -16.16
C ASP A 104 -11.80 -3.50 -14.76
N TRP A 105 -10.76 -4.34 -14.65
CA TRP A 105 -10.20 -4.74 -13.35
C TRP A 105 -9.70 -3.58 -12.50
N LEU A 106 -9.28 -2.46 -13.12
CA LEU A 106 -8.83 -1.28 -12.38
C LEU A 106 -9.98 -0.57 -11.65
N SER A 107 -11.24 -0.81 -12.04
CA SER A 107 -12.42 -0.30 -11.33
C SER A 107 -12.73 -1.08 -10.05
N TRP A 108 -12.10 -2.25 -9.82
CA TRP A 108 -12.36 -3.13 -8.68
C TRP A 108 -11.48 -2.81 -7.46
N SER A 109 -11.25 -1.52 -7.21
CA SER A 109 -10.46 -1.05 -6.05
C SER A 109 -11.04 -1.52 -4.71
N THR A 110 -12.37 -1.58 -4.59
CA THR A 110 -13.07 -2.11 -3.42
C THR A 110 -12.78 -3.59 -3.18
N ALA A 111 -12.52 -4.38 -4.24
CA ALA A 111 -12.09 -5.77 -4.13
C ALA A 111 -10.58 -5.92 -3.84
N GLY A 112 -9.86 -4.82 -3.57
CA GLY A 112 -8.44 -4.83 -3.23
C GLY A 112 -7.50 -4.88 -4.43
N ILE A 113 -7.98 -4.62 -5.66
CA ILE A 113 -7.11 -4.50 -6.83
C ILE A 113 -6.39 -3.15 -6.81
N GLU A 114 -5.09 -3.17 -6.53
CA GLU A 114 -4.23 -2.00 -6.48
C GLU A 114 -3.65 -1.59 -7.83
N GLY A 115 -3.81 -2.43 -8.85
CA GLY A 115 -3.23 -2.21 -10.17
C GLY A 115 -2.95 -3.49 -10.94
N LEU A 116 -2.18 -3.38 -12.00
CA LEU A 116 -1.88 -4.45 -12.94
C LEU A 116 -0.38 -4.75 -12.98
N VAL A 117 -0.04 -6.00 -13.25
CA VAL A 117 1.33 -6.42 -13.55
C VAL A 117 1.40 -6.91 -14.98
N PHE A 118 2.10 -6.18 -15.83
CA PHE A 118 2.31 -6.54 -17.23
C PHE A 118 3.53 -7.43 -17.38
N LYS A 119 3.35 -8.60 -17.97
CA LYS A 119 4.40 -9.58 -18.27
C LYS A 119 4.45 -9.80 -19.78
N ARG A 120 5.65 -9.78 -20.35
CA ARG A 120 5.80 -10.13 -21.78
C ARG A 120 5.58 -11.63 -21.94
N LEU A 121 4.77 -12.03 -22.90
CA LEU A 121 4.37 -13.42 -23.14
C LEU A 121 5.56 -14.33 -23.43
N ASN A 122 6.56 -13.86 -24.13
CA ASN A 122 7.77 -14.59 -24.51
C ASN A 122 8.93 -14.46 -23.49
N GLN A 123 8.71 -13.79 -22.35
CA GLN A 123 9.78 -13.51 -21.39
C GLN A 123 10.05 -14.72 -20.49
N ARG A 124 11.35 -15.07 -20.36
CA ARG A 124 11.83 -16.00 -19.35
C ARG A 124 11.71 -15.39 -17.95
N TYR A 125 11.72 -16.23 -16.93
CA TYR A 125 11.79 -15.77 -15.56
C TYR A 125 13.24 -15.42 -15.22
N LEU A 126 13.49 -14.19 -14.81
CA LEU A 126 14.82 -13.69 -14.48
C LEU A 126 14.84 -13.24 -13.01
N PRO A 127 15.32 -14.07 -12.09
CA PRO A 127 15.40 -13.72 -10.67
C PRO A 127 16.20 -12.44 -10.44
N GLY A 128 15.71 -11.57 -9.55
CA GLY A 128 16.40 -10.32 -9.21
C GLY A 128 16.35 -9.23 -10.27
N GLN A 129 15.80 -9.49 -11.47
CA GLN A 129 15.67 -8.48 -12.52
C GLN A 129 14.26 -7.88 -12.57
N ARG A 130 14.17 -6.58 -12.87
CA ARG A 130 12.90 -5.88 -13.04
C ARG A 130 12.33 -6.09 -14.46
N GLY A 131 11.94 -7.33 -14.78
CA GLY A 131 11.38 -7.68 -16.09
C GLY A 131 9.90 -7.36 -16.24
N TRP A 132 9.14 -7.28 -15.14
CA TRP A 132 7.71 -7.00 -15.15
C TRP A 132 7.44 -5.51 -14.96
N ARG A 133 6.42 -4.99 -15.64
CA ARG A 133 5.97 -3.62 -15.49
C ARG A 133 4.74 -3.58 -14.60
N LYS A 134 4.77 -2.75 -13.56
CA LYS A 134 3.63 -2.52 -12.68
C LYS A 134 2.94 -1.23 -13.04
N TYR A 135 1.64 -1.29 -13.21
CA TYR A 135 0.76 -0.14 -13.27
C TYR A 135 -0.08 -0.14 -11.99
N ARG A 136 -0.03 0.92 -11.22
CA ARG A 136 -0.86 1.10 -10.04
C ARG A 136 -1.89 2.17 -10.32
N THR A 137 -3.16 1.87 -10.02
CA THR A 137 -4.18 2.89 -9.88
C THR A 137 -3.83 3.71 -8.65
N ARG A 138 -3.63 4.98 -8.82
CA ARG A 138 -3.43 5.91 -7.73
C ARG A 138 -4.65 6.80 -7.69
N GLU A 139 -5.56 6.51 -6.81
CA GLU A 139 -6.59 7.46 -6.44
C GLU A 139 -5.91 8.59 -5.69
N SER A 140 -6.16 9.83 -6.11
CA SER A 140 -5.77 10.98 -5.31
C SER A 140 -6.85 11.25 -4.28
N THR A 141 -6.43 11.83 -3.16
CA THR A 141 -7.32 12.26 -2.10
C THR A 141 -6.72 13.49 -1.43
N GLU A 142 -7.46 14.15 -0.57
CA GLU A 142 -7.01 15.35 0.12
C GLU A 142 -6.69 15.07 1.59
N ALA A 143 -5.78 15.89 2.12
CA ALA A 143 -5.47 15.98 3.53
C ALA A 143 -5.00 17.38 3.87
N LEU A 144 -5.04 17.76 5.14
CA LEU A 144 -4.55 19.04 5.66
C LEU A 144 -3.09 18.95 6.08
N VAL A 145 -2.35 20.02 5.94
CA VAL A 145 -0.98 20.11 6.47
C VAL A 145 -1.06 20.59 7.91
N GLY A 146 -0.81 19.70 8.89
CA GLY A 146 -0.81 20.07 10.31
C GLY A 146 0.59 20.32 10.88
N ALA A 147 1.64 19.77 10.24
CA ALA A 147 3.03 20.05 10.61
C ALA A 147 3.97 19.81 9.44
N VAL A 148 5.20 20.24 9.56
CA VAL A 148 6.27 19.98 8.58
C VAL A 148 7.54 19.49 9.29
N ALA A 149 8.26 18.58 8.63
CA ALA A 149 9.65 18.34 8.98
C ALA A 149 10.54 19.41 8.33
N GLY A 150 11.47 19.95 9.10
CA GLY A 150 12.26 21.11 8.67
C GLY A 150 11.60 22.43 9.05
N THR A 151 11.86 23.47 8.31
CA THR A 151 11.30 24.81 8.56
C THR A 151 10.03 25.05 7.74
N ARG A 152 9.17 25.93 8.21
CA ARG A 152 7.95 26.31 7.49
C ARG A 152 8.23 26.81 6.07
N SER A 153 9.26 27.62 5.88
CA SER A 153 9.63 28.19 4.58
C SER A 153 10.32 27.18 3.64
N ALA A 154 10.89 26.10 4.19
CA ALA A 154 11.59 25.06 3.45
C ALA A 154 11.29 23.66 4.04
N PRO A 155 10.02 23.20 3.95
CA PRO A 155 9.63 21.89 4.47
C PRO A 155 10.30 20.76 3.69
N SER A 156 10.90 19.81 4.40
CA SER A 156 11.45 18.60 3.78
C SER A 156 10.37 17.55 3.51
N SER A 157 9.36 17.47 4.38
CA SER A 157 8.14 16.66 4.19
C SER A 157 6.99 17.26 4.99
N LEU A 158 5.76 16.89 4.61
CA LEU A 158 4.53 17.35 5.25
C LEU A 158 3.99 16.25 6.17
N LEU A 159 3.51 16.62 7.36
CA LEU A 159 2.71 15.77 8.23
C LEU A 159 1.24 16.10 7.97
N LEU A 160 0.48 15.07 7.64
CA LEU A 160 -0.85 15.19 7.07
C LEU A 160 -1.89 14.78 8.10
N GLY A 161 -2.97 15.56 8.16
CA GLY A 161 -4.10 15.32 9.04
C GLY A 161 -5.43 15.34 8.31
N ARG A 162 -6.43 14.79 8.97
CA ARG A 162 -7.85 14.91 8.64
C ARG A 162 -8.63 15.09 9.92
N TYR A 163 -9.69 15.87 9.86
CA TYR A 163 -10.59 15.96 10.99
C TYR A 163 -11.41 14.67 11.13
N ASP A 164 -11.62 14.23 12.34
CA ASP A 164 -12.61 13.20 12.66
C ASP A 164 -14.02 13.81 12.82
N THR A 165 -15.01 12.97 13.10
CA THR A 165 -16.40 13.40 13.33
C THR A 165 -16.59 14.27 14.57
N ASN A 166 -15.60 14.32 15.47
CA ASN A 166 -15.60 15.13 16.68
C ASN A 166 -14.86 16.46 16.48
N GLY A 167 -14.36 16.72 15.27
CA GLY A 167 -13.57 17.91 14.96
C GLY A 167 -12.13 17.87 15.48
N GLN A 168 -11.60 16.68 15.81
CA GLN A 168 -10.20 16.53 16.20
C GLN A 168 -9.34 16.26 14.95
N LEU A 169 -8.21 16.95 14.84
CA LEU A 169 -7.26 16.73 13.75
C LEU A 169 -6.45 15.45 14.01
N MET A 170 -6.77 14.39 13.29
CA MET A 170 -6.10 13.10 13.36
C MET A 170 -4.90 13.06 12.40
N PHE A 171 -3.76 12.55 12.88
CA PHE A 171 -2.60 12.32 12.00
C PHE A 171 -2.87 11.11 11.10
N VAL A 172 -2.81 11.31 9.78
CA VAL A 172 -3.09 10.26 8.78
C VAL A 172 -1.87 9.81 7.98
N GLY A 173 -0.76 10.53 8.07
CA GLY A 173 0.46 10.11 7.39
C GLY A 173 1.45 11.24 7.10
N ARG A 174 2.52 10.91 6.39
CA ARG A 174 3.58 11.86 6.01
C ARG A 174 3.79 11.81 4.51
N SER A 175 4.12 12.96 3.91
CA SER A 175 4.53 12.99 2.51
C SER A 175 5.92 12.38 2.30
N THR A 176 6.21 11.96 1.07
CA THR A 176 7.59 11.74 0.62
C THR A 176 8.39 13.05 0.73
N VAL A 177 9.72 12.93 0.69
CA VAL A 177 10.60 14.10 0.67
C VAL A 177 10.25 14.99 -0.53
N LEU A 178 10.08 16.28 -0.27
CA LEU A 178 9.73 17.27 -1.27
C LEU A 178 10.98 17.70 -2.09
N SER A 179 10.78 17.94 -3.38
CA SER A 179 11.80 18.63 -4.16
C SER A 179 11.97 20.08 -3.67
N ALA A 180 13.14 20.67 -3.86
CA ALA A 180 13.39 22.05 -3.44
C ALA A 180 12.39 23.06 -4.04
N ALA A 181 11.94 22.83 -5.27
CA ALA A 181 10.95 23.68 -5.93
C ALA A 181 9.56 23.53 -5.28
N THR A 182 9.13 22.29 -5.01
CA THR A 182 7.85 21.98 -4.33
C THR A 182 7.85 22.50 -2.90
N SER A 183 8.96 22.29 -2.17
CA SER A 183 9.16 22.77 -0.81
C SER A 183 8.94 24.28 -0.70
N ARG A 184 9.60 25.09 -1.54
CA ARG A 184 9.41 26.56 -1.57
C ARG A 184 7.97 26.96 -1.92
N LYS A 185 7.37 26.29 -2.92
CA LYS A 185 5.98 26.56 -3.34
C LYS A 185 4.97 26.34 -2.23
N VAL A 186 5.10 25.20 -1.52
CA VAL A 186 4.22 24.87 -0.41
C VAL A 186 4.53 25.72 0.79
N GLY A 187 5.80 25.90 1.13
CA GLY A 187 6.24 26.71 2.28
C GLY A 187 5.72 28.15 2.27
N ALA A 188 5.58 28.75 1.06
CA ALA A 188 5.01 30.08 0.89
C ALA A 188 3.50 30.15 1.20
N GLN A 189 2.79 29.03 1.26
CA GLN A 189 1.35 28.95 1.51
C GLN A 189 1.02 28.50 2.93
N LEU A 190 2.04 28.10 3.72
CA LEU A 190 1.82 27.61 5.08
C LEU A 190 1.66 28.76 6.07
N THR A 191 0.60 28.71 6.84
CA THR A 191 0.34 29.62 7.97
C THR A 191 1.01 29.09 9.24
N PRO A 192 1.72 29.93 10.02
CA PRO A 192 2.25 29.50 11.32
C PRO A 192 1.13 29.00 12.23
N ALA A 193 1.40 27.93 12.99
CA ALA A 193 0.45 27.46 13.99
C ALA A 193 0.12 28.58 15.01
N GLN A 194 -1.15 28.67 15.39
CA GLN A 194 -1.61 29.52 16.47
C GLN A 194 -1.50 28.80 17.82
N GLU A 195 -1.79 29.51 18.91
CA GLU A 195 -1.90 28.90 20.24
C GLU A 195 -2.98 27.82 20.25
N GLN A 196 -2.76 26.75 21.04
CA GLN A 196 -3.67 25.58 21.16
C GLN A 196 -3.79 24.74 19.87
N HIS A 197 -2.68 24.59 19.12
CA HIS A 197 -2.66 23.70 17.97
C HIS A 197 -3.05 22.26 18.37
N PRO A 198 -3.91 21.53 17.59
CA PRO A 198 -4.39 20.18 17.94
C PRO A 198 -3.29 19.15 18.20
N TRP A 199 -2.11 19.33 17.63
CA TRP A 199 -0.96 18.44 17.83
C TRP A 199 0.10 19.00 18.80
N GLU A 200 -0.24 19.98 19.60
CA GLU A 200 0.67 20.47 20.64
C GLU A 200 1.04 19.35 21.61
N GLY A 201 2.35 19.20 21.89
CA GLY A 201 2.86 18.12 22.73
C GLY A 201 2.95 16.74 22.08
N TRP A 202 2.52 16.58 20.83
CA TRP A 202 2.61 15.30 20.12
C TRP A 202 4.05 14.97 19.69
N THR A 203 4.38 13.70 19.71
CA THR A 203 5.66 13.18 19.19
C THR A 203 5.40 12.34 17.94
N PHE A 204 6.09 12.67 16.86
CA PHE A 204 5.99 11.95 15.59
C PHE A 204 7.24 11.08 15.38
N SER A 205 7.05 9.85 14.87
CA SER A 205 8.17 8.97 14.53
C SER A 205 8.79 9.34 13.19
N ALA A 206 10.10 9.18 13.07
CA ALA A 206 10.84 9.42 11.83
C ALA A 206 10.46 8.44 10.69
N GLY A 207 9.87 7.29 11.02
CA GLY A 207 9.39 6.30 10.08
C GLY A 207 8.55 5.23 10.76
N TRP A 208 7.83 4.45 9.97
CA TRP A 208 7.02 3.36 10.47
C TRP A 208 7.93 2.29 11.14
N GLY A 209 7.66 1.96 12.40
CA GLY A 209 8.50 1.05 13.20
C GLY A 209 9.79 1.68 13.76
N SER A 210 10.09 2.96 13.46
CA SER A 210 11.22 3.69 14.05
C SER A 210 10.89 4.19 15.45
N LYS A 211 11.87 4.08 16.36
CA LYS A 211 11.83 4.71 17.70
C LYS A 211 12.36 6.15 17.69
N GLU A 212 12.92 6.59 16.59
CA GLU A 212 13.46 7.93 16.44
C GLU A 212 12.34 8.95 16.28
N SER A 213 12.37 10.02 17.09
CA SER A 213 11.39 11.11 16.98
C SER A 213 11.77 12.10 15.90
N LEU A 214 10.78 12.49 15.12
CA LEU A 214 10.91 13.48 14.08
C LEU A 214 10.74 14.89 14.66
N ARG A 215 11.70 15.77 14.44
CA ARG A 215 11.54 17.19 14.75
C ARG A 215 10.61 17.83 13.74
N VAL A 216 9.55 18.44 14.22
CA VAL A 216 8.52 19.07 13.39
C VAL A 216 8.28 20.53 13.79
N THR A 217 7.84 21.31 12.82
CA THR A 217 7.28 22.66 13.03
C THR A 217 5.77 22.55 12.80
N LEU A 218 4.97 22.90 13.80
CA LEU A 218 3.51 22.90 13.69
C LEU A 218 3.06 24.00 12.73
N ILE A 219 2.01 23.71 11.97
CA ILE A 219 1.45 24.56 10.92
C ILE A 219 -0.06 24.61 11.13
N GLU A 220 -0.66 25.78 11.01
CA GLU A 220 -2.12 25.92 11.03
C GLU A 220 -2.74 24.99 9.97
N PRO A 221 -3.71 24.10 10.33
CA PRO A 221 -4.26 23.11 9.41
C PRO A 221 -5.31 23.71 8.46
N ASP A 222 -4.93 24.81 7.80
CA ASP A 222 -5.75 25.58 6.85
C ASP A 222 -5.45 25.24 5.38
N LEU A 223 -4.26 24.68 5.09
CA LEU A 223 -3.87 24.31 3.73
C LEU A 223 -4.23 22.85 3.43
N ALA A 224 -5.19 22.64 2.51
CA ALA A 224 -5.45 21.35 1.91
C ALA A 224 -4.41 21.02 0.83
N VAL A 225 -4.05 19.76 0.73
CA VAL A 225 -3.14 19.23 -0.30
C VAL A 225 -3.73 17.97 -0.93
N GLU A 226 -3.59 17.85 -2.25
CA GLU A 226 -3.90 16.62 -2.98
C GLU A 226 -2.69 15.71 -2.95
N ILE A 227 -2.92 14.48 -2.60
CA ILE A 227 -1.91 13.46 -2.41
C ILE A 227 -2.28 12.17 -3.16
N ALA A 228 -1.29 11.39 -3.54
CA ALA A 228 -1.48 10.03 -4.03
C ALA A 228 -0.97 9.05 -2.96
N PRO A 229 -1.85 8.54 -2.10
CA PRO A 229 -1.49 7.56 -1.08
C PRO A 229 -1.24 6.19 -1.69
N ASP A 230 -0.58 5.32 -0.92
CA ASP A 230 -0.66 3.88 -1.12
C ASP A 230 -1.94 3.38 -0.42
N VAL A 231 -2.57 2.33 -0.93
CA VAL A 231 -3.83 1.79 -0.35
C VAL A 231 -3.66 1.17 1.03
N SER A 232 -2.41 0.94 1.48
CA SER A 232 -2.13 0.29 2.77
C SER A 232 -2.32 1.27 3.94
N LEU A 233 -3.36 1.03 4.73
CA LEU A 233 -3.59 1.71 6.01
C LEU A 233 -3.09 0.85 7.17
N ASP A 234 -2.80 1.46 8.31
CA ASP A 234 -2.62 0.78 9.60
C ASP A 234 -3.96 0.66 10.35
N GLN A 235 -3.92 0.04 11.53
CA GLN A 235 -5.12 -0.14 12.37
C GLN A 235 -5.78 1.17 12.82
N ALA A 236 -5.05 2.28 12.79
CA ALA A 236 -5.56 3.60 13.12
C ALA A 236 -5.95 4.41 11.87
N GLY A 237 -6.16 3.78 10.72
CA GLY A 237 -6.53 4.44 9.46
C GLY A 237 -5.46 5.34 8.87
N ARG A 238 -4.18 5.19 9.28
CA ARG A 238 -3.07 6.02 8.80
C ARG A 238 -2.35 5.34 7.64
N TRP A 239 -1.93 6.10 6.66
CA TRP A 239 -1.09 5.58 5.56
C TRP A 239 0.25 5.07 6.10
N ARG A 240 0.54 3.82 5.83
CA ARG A 240 1.75 3.13 6.32
C ARG A 240 3.03 3.60 5.65
N HIS A 241 2.92 4.05 4.41
CA HIS A 241 4.04 4.55 3.63
C HIS A 241 3.90 6.04 3.37
N PRO A 242 5.02 6.77 3.23
CA PRO A 242 4.97 8.16 2.84
C PRO A 242 4.22 8.35 1.53
N VAL A 243 3.27 9.27 1.51
CA VAL A 243 2.40 9.55 0.37
C VAL A 243 3.03 10.60 -0.55
N ARG A 244 2.76 10.52 -1.84
CA ARG A 244 3.28 11.50 -2.79
C ARG A 244 2.39 12.72 -2.81
N LEU A 245 2.95 13.90 -2.53
CA LEU A 245 2.28 15.17 -2.77
C LEU A 245 2.09 15.38 -4.28
N LEU A 246 0.89 15.69 -4.72
CA LEU A 246 0.55 16.06 -6.09
C LEU A 246 0.56 17.58 -6.27
N ARG A 247 -0.22 18.30 -5.44
CA ARG A 247 -0.30 19.76 -5.43
C ARG A 247 -0.94 20.28 -4.14
N ALA A 248 -0.72 21.56 -3.88
CA ALA A 248 -1.53 22.31 -2.92
C ALA A 248 -2.93 22.61 -3.49
N ARG A 249 -3.93 22.64 -2.64
CA ARG A 249 -5.34 22.90 -2.94
C ARG A 249 -5.86 24.09 -2.12
N PRO A 250 -5.33 25.31 -2.37
CA PRO A 250 -5.81 26.52 -1.68
C PRO A 250 -7.25 26.88 -2.05
N ASP A 251 -7.81 26.22 -3.04
CA ASP A 251 -9.20 26.29 -3.48
C ASP A 251 -10.16 25.50 -2.57
N LEU A 252 -9.66 24.61 -1.72
CA LEU A 252 -10.46 23.85 -0.77
C LEU A 252 -10.35 24.37 0.65
N SER A 253 -11.49 24.49 1.33
CA SER A 253 -11.52 24.70 2.76
C SER A 253 -11.24 23.42 3.55
N PRO A 254 -10.78 23.49 4.81
CA PRO A 254 -10.58 22.31 5.65
C PRO A 254 -11.83 21.41 5.79
N ALA A 255 -13.02 21.98 5.72
CA ALA A 255 -14.28 21.23 5.83
C ALA A 255 -14.62 20.39 4.59
N GLU A 256 -13.99 20.66 3.45
CA GLU A 256 -14.17 19.91 2.20
C GLU A 256 -13.17 18.73 2.08
N VAL A 257 -12.19 18.65 2.98
CA VAL A 257 -11.27 17.53 3.05
C VAL A 257 -11.99 16.32 3.65
N PRO A 258 -11.84 15.11 3.06
CA PRO A 258 -12.49 13.92 3.58
C PRO A 258 -12.18 13.69 5.07
N LEU A 259 -13.21 13.31 5.84
CA LEU A 259 -13.04 13.01 7.26
C LEU A 259 -12.14 11.79 7.47
N HIS A 260 -11.49 11.76 8.61
CA HIS A 260 -10.82 10.56 9.09
C HIS A 260 -11.85 9.60 9.65
N ASN A 261 -12.12 8.52 8.93
CA ASN A 261 -12.96 7.43 9.40
C ASN A 261 -12.07 6.33 9.97
N CYS A 262 -12.08 6.16 11.29
CA CYS A 262 -11.69 4.90 11.90
C CYS A 262 -12.92 3.98 11.78
N ASP A 263 -13.02 3.22 10.70
CA ASP A 263 -13.94 2.09 10.69
C ASP A 263 -13.45 1.08 11.73
N ASN A 264 -14.21 0.98 12.82
CA ASN A 264 -14.04 -0.04 13.87
C ASN A 264 -14.38 -1.43 13.33
#